data_7e7034b9a7bda2f669635e655202bce2
#
_entry.id   7e7034b9a7bda2f669635e655202bce2
#
_cell.length_a   1.000
_cell.length_b   1.000
_cell.length_c   1.000
_cell.angle_alpha   90.00
_cell.angle_beta   90.00
_cell.angle_gamma   90.00
#
_symmetry.space_group_name_H-M   'P 1'
#
loop_
_entity.id
_entity.type
_entity.pdbx_description
1 polymer ?
#
loop_
_entity_poly.entity_id
_entity_poly.type
_entity_poly.pdbx_seq_one_letter_code
_entity_poly.pdbx_strand_id
1 'polypeptide(L)'
;VETYEAGQKFLIELGEELRNFDLSLNFKKTEIQELPVASVEQWVRKINSVSIMQRNGKLDFIGVRAYLDSAIELMQNNKMNSAILNYAIKVLAGQSLTPNAKEYCIKTIFHLCLIYPYLVPLLEQNVFEKFNVSNIQIKELSQRLFKSGYDSKNYESICYALYFAVK
;
A
#
# COMPACT_ATOMS: atom_id res chain seq x y z
N VAL A 1 2.24 -31.52 2.78
CA VAL A 1 2.11 -32.36 4.00
C VAL A 1 0.64 -32.75 4.15
N GLU A 2 0.39 -34.00 4.56
CA GLU A 2 -0.97 -34.57 4.58
C GLU A 2 -1.74 -34.22 5.85
N THR A 3 -1.06 -33.89 6.93
CA THR A 3 -1.69 -33.56 8.21
C THR A 3 -1.07 -32.31 8.85
N TYR A 4 -1.80 -31.67 9.77
CA TYR A 4 -1.32 -30.52 10.54
C TYR A 4 -0.06 -30.87 11.36
N GLU A 5 -0.04 -32.05 11.97
CA GLU A 5 1.10 -32.56 12.74
C GLU A 5 2.35 -32.73 11.87
N ALA A 6 2.18 -33.28 10.66
CA ALA A 6 3.27 -33.38 9.69
C ALA A 6 3.79 -32.01 9.26
N GLY A 7 2.89 -31.00 9.15
CA GLY A 7 3.26 -29.62 8.89
C GLY A 7 4.09 -29.00 10.03
N GLN A 8 3.68 -29.23 11.27
CA GLN A 8 4.45 -28.74 12.44
C GLN A 8 5.85 -29.39 12.51
N LYS A 9 5.93 -30.70 12.30
CA LYS A 9 7.22 -31.42 12.28
C LYS A 9 8.13 -30.88 11.20
N PHE A 10 7.61 -30.66 10.00
CA PHE A 10 8.37 -30.07 8.89
C PHE A 10 8.91 -28.69 9.24
N LEU A 11 8.12 -27.83 9.91
CA LEU A 11 8.60 -26.49 10.32
C LEU A 11 9.71 -26.55 11.35
N ILE A 12 9.69 -27.53 12.27
CA ILE A 12 10.77 -27.75 13.24
C ILE A 12 12.05 -28.17 12.51
N GLU A 13 11.95 -29.19 11.66
CA GLU A 13 13.09 -29.69 10.86
C GLU A 13 13.69 -28.58 9.97
N LEU A 14 12.83 -27.83 9.28
CA LEU A 14 13.27 -26.69 8.46
C LEU A 14 13.95 -25.60 9.29
N GLY A 15 13.44 -25.33 10.50
CA GLY A 15 14.04 -24.36 11.40
C GLY A 15 15.41 -24.79 11.90
N GLU A 16 15.64 -26.09 12.12
CA GLU A 16 16.92 -26.65 12.48
C GLU A 16 17.94 -26.57 11.33
N GLU A 17 17.52 -26.93 10.12
CA GLU A 17 18.38 -26.82 8.93
C GLU A 17 18.75 -25.36 8.60
N LEU A 18 17.82 -24.42 8.73
CA LEU A 18 18.11 -23.01 8.51
C LEU A 18 19.15 -22.45 9.48
N ARG A 19 19.20 -22.93 10.73
CA ARG A 19 20.22 -22.52 11.71
C ARG A 19 21.64 -22.86 11.27
N ASN A 20 21.83 -23.93 10.49
CA ASN A 20 23.12 -24.29 9.94
C ASN A 20 23.69 -23.22 8.99
N PHE A 21 22.83 -22.31 8.51
CA PHE A 21 23.16 -21.20 7.62
C PHE A 21 23.00 -19.84 8.30
N ASP A 22 22.92 -19.77 9.62
CA ASP A 22 22.62 -18.56 10.40
C ASP A 22 21.28 -17.88 10.01
N LEU A 23 20.33 -18.65 9.51
CA LEU A 23 18.98 -18.21 9.15
C LEU A 23 17.95 -18.66 10.19
N SER A 24 16.85 -17.96 10.25
CA SER A 24 15.72 -18.33 11.12
C SER A 24 14.37 -18.16 10.42
N LEU A 25 13.39 -18.99 10.79
CA LEU A 25 12.01 -18.84 10.34
C LEU A 25 11.40 -17.56 10.92
N ASN A 26 10.73 -16.80 10.07
CA ASN A 26 9.94 -15.67 10.53
C ASN A 26 8.55 -16.17 10.95
N PHE A 27 8.38 -16.49 12.22
CA PHE A 27 7.13 -17.02 12.77
C PHE A 27 5.90 -16.13 12.54
N LYS A 28 6.09 -14.82 12.34
CA LYS A 28 4.98 -13.90 12.01
C LYS A 28 4.47 -14.05 10.58
N LYS A 29 5.29 -14.66 9.71
CA LYS A 29 4.99 -14.89 8.28
C LYS A 29 4.84 -16.38 7.95
N THR A 30 5.04 -17.26 8.92
CA THR A 30 4.95 -18.71 8.74
C THR A 30 3.59 -19.17 9.27
N GLU A 31 2.81 -19.82 8.43
CA GLU A 31 1.47 -20.31 8.74
C GLU A 31 1.24 -21.68 8.10
N ILE A 32 0.60 -22.57 8.83
CA ILE A 32 0.12 -23.85 8.31
C ILE A 32 -1.37 -23.66 7.97
N GLN A 33 -1.72 -23.85 6.70
CA GLN A 33 -3.09 -23.69 6.22
C GLN A 33 -3.62 -25.04 5.72
N GLU A 34 -4.88 -25.34 6.06
CA GLU A 34 -5.58 -26.50 5.53
C GLU A 34 -6.12 -26.20 4.12
N LEU A 35 -5.92 -27.15 3.20
CA LEU A 35 -6.45 -27.04 1.85
C LEU A 35 -7.91 -27.55 1.77
N PRO A 36 -8.74 -26.99 0.87
CA PRO A 36 -8.40 -26.01 -0.16
C PRO A 36 -8.39 -24.56 0.35
N VAL A 37 -7.34 -23.83 0.01
CA VAL A 37 -7.24 -22.38 0.28
C VAL A 37 -7.50 -21.60 -1.01
N ALA A 38 -8.18 -20.47 -0.89
CA ALA A 38 -8.35 -19.58 -2.03
C ALA A 38 -6.99 -19.07 -2.54
N SER A 39 -6.73 -19.20 -3.84
CA SER A 39 -5.47 -18.79 -4.48
C SER A 39 -5.16 -17.30 -4.38
N VAL A 40 -6.17 -16.50 -4.06
CA VAL A 40 -6.06 -15.03 -3.94
C VAL A 40 -6.65 -14.61 -2.59
N GLU A 41 -5.94 -13.79 -1.87
CA GLU A 41 -6.39 -13.26 -0.58
C GLU A 41 -7.77 -12.59 -0.67
N GLN A 42 -8.57 -12.75 0.37
CA GLN A 42 -9.96 -12.26 0.39
C GLN A 42 -10.06 -10.76 0.12
N TRP A 43 -9.13 -9.96 0.66
CA TRP A 43 -9.14 -8.52 0.46
C TRP A 43 -8.88 -8.13 -1.00
N VAL A 44 -8.02 -8.88 -1.72
CA VAL A 44 -7.77 -8.63 -3.16
C VAL A 44 -9.03 -8.87 -3.97
N ARG A 45 -9.77 -9.93 -3.67
CA ARG A 45 -11.06 -10.20 -4.33
C ARG A 45 -12.09 -9.12 -4.03
N LYS A 46 -12.15 -8.65 -2.77
CA LYS A 46 -13.06 -7.58 -2.35
C LYS A 46 -12.74 -6.26 -3.02
N ILE A 47 -11.47 -5.82 -3.03
CA ILE A 47 -11.11 -4.54 -3.64
C ILE A 47 -11.31 -4.55 -5.16
N ASN A 48 -11.07 -5.69 -5.82
CA ASN A 48 -11.32 -5.85 -7.26
C ASN A 48 -12.83 -5.90 -7.60
N SER A 49 -13.69 -6.26 -6.66
CA SER A 49 -15.15 -6.25 -6.84
C SER A 49 -15.75 -4.85 -6.69
N VAL A 50 -14.99 -3.89 -6.15
CA VAL A 50 -15.43 -2.50 -6.11
C VAL A 50 -15.52 -1.98 -7.55
N SER A 51 -16.75 -1.77 -8.01
CA SER A 51 -17.00 -1.32 -9.37
C SER A 51 -16.44 0.09 -9.57
N ILE A 52 -15.36 0.18 -10.33
CA ILE A 52 -14.82 1.46 -10.78
C ILE A 52 -15.70 1.95 -11.93
N MET A 53 -16.77 2.68 -11.60
CA MET A 53 -17.65 3.26 -12.62
C MET A 53 -16.91 4.32 -13.42
N GLN A 54 -16.64 4.02 -14.68
CA GLN A 54 -16.06 4.96 -15.63
C GLN A 54 -17.17 5.65 -16.41
N ARG A 55 -17.18 6.98 -16.43
CA ARG A 55 -17.96 7.78 -17.37
C ARG A 55 -17.07 8.17 -18.55
N ASN A 56 -17.46 7.80 -19.76
CA ASN A 56 -16.68 8.06 -20.98
C ASN A 56 -15.22 7.59 -20.90
N GLY A 57 -14.95 6.42 -20.32
CA GLY A 57 -13.60 5.86 -20.16
C GLY A 57 -12.74 6.57 -19.12
N LYS A 58 -13.30 7.48 -18.31
CA LYS A 58 -12.59 8.17 -17.22
C LYS A 58 -13.30 7.97 -15.90
N LEU A 59 -12.51 7.81 -14.85
CA LEU A 59 -13.00 7.73 -13.48
C LEU A 59 -13.27 9.13 -12.96
N ASP A 60 -14.47 9.34 -12.43
CA ASP A 60 -14.87 10.61 -11.85
C ASP A 60 -14.52 10.72 -10.34
N PHE A 61 -14.79 11.88 -9.76
CA PHE A 61 -14.56 12.16 -8.35
C PHE A 61 -15.27 11.17 -7.41
N ILE A 62 -16.52 10.81 -7.71
CA ILE A 62 -17.31 9.90 -6.87
C ILE A 62 -16.69 8.50 -6.89
N GLY A 63 -16.27 8.03 -8.06
CA GLY A 63 -15.63 6.73 -8.23
C GLY A 63 -14.29 6.64 -7.50
N VAL A 64 -13.43 7.66 -7.60
CA VAL A 64 -12.16 7.71 -6.87
C VAL A 64 -12.39 7.69 -5.37
N ARG A 65 -13.34 8.50 -4.88
CA ARG A 65 -13.66 8.57 -3.46
C ARG A 65 -14.17 7.23 -2.94
N ALA A 66 -15.16 6.64 -3.59
CA ALA A 66 -15.74 5.36 -3.19
C ALA A 66 -14.68 4.24 -3.16
N TYR A 67 -13.78 4.23 -4.14
CA TYR A 67 -12.70 3.26 -4.20
C TYR A 67 -11.69 3.42 -3.06
N LEU A 68 -11.25 4.66 -2.78
CA LEU A 68 -10.32 4.93 -1.67
C LEU A 68 -10.97 4.65 -0.31
N ASP A 69 -12.23 5.04 -0.10
CA ASP A 69 -12.98 4.75 1.13
C ASP A 69 -13.07 3.23 1.35
N SER A 70 -13.38 2.46 0.31
CA SER A 70 -13.40 0.99 0.38
C SER A 70 -12.02 0.39 0.69
N ALA A 71 -10.94 0.95 0.13
CA ALA A 71 -9.58 0.49 0.39
C ALA A 71 -9.17 0.76 1.85
N ILE A 72 -9.53 1.92 2.39
CA ILE A 72 -9.27 2.28 3.79
C ILE A 72 -10.05 1.36 4.73
N GLU A 73 -11.33 1.15 4.47
CA GLU A 73 -12.17 0.23 5.26
C GLU A 73 -11.62 -1.20 5.23
N LEU A 74 -11.26 -1.70 4.05
CA LEU A 74 -10.64 -3.02 3.91
C LEU A 74 -9.33 -3.13 4.69
N MET A 75 -8.49 -2.11 4.66
CA MET A 75 -7.24 -2.10 5.42
C MET A 75 -7.53 -2.17 6.93
N GLN A 76 -8.46 -1.36 7.43
CA GLN A 76 -8.85 -1.36 8.84
C GLN A 76 -9.40 -2.72 9.30
N ASN A 77 -10.24 -3.35 8.47
CA ASN A 77 -10.83 -4.65 8.75
C ASN A 77 -9.84 -5.83 8.60
N ASN A 78 -8.67 -5.61 7.97
CA ASN A 78 -7.62 -6.61 7.78
C ASN A 78 -6.35 -6.30 8.59
N LYS A 79 -6.49 -5.98 9.88
CA LYS A 79 -5.39 -5.74 10.82
C LYS A 79 -4.38 -4.68 10.33
N MET A 80 -4.85 -3.64 9.70
CA MET A 80 -4.02 -2.56 9.13
C MET A 80 -3.02 -3.06 8.08
N ASN A 81 -3.41 -4.04 7.26
CA ASN A 81 -2.55 -4.58 6.21
C ASN A 81 -2.17 -3.51 5.18
N SER A 82 -0.90 -3.11 5.21
CA SER A 82 -0.34 -2.07 4.33
C SER A 82 -0.41 -2.40 2.84
N ALA A 83 -0.46 -3.69 2.48
CA ALA A 83 -0.53 -4.11 1.08
C ALA A 83 -1.81 -3.60 0.38
N ILE A 84 -2.90 -3.38 1.13
CA ILE A 84 -4.20 -2.95 0.58
C ILE A 84 -4.13 -1.55 0.01
N LEU A 85 -3.62 -0.56 0.77
CA LEU A 85 -3.48 0.81 0.25
C LEU A 85 -2.41 0.91 -0.83
N ASN A 86 -1.30 0.16 -0.69
CA ASN A 86 -0.29 0.08 -1.73
C ASN A 86 -0.88 -0.41 -3.06
N TYR A 87 -1.71 -1.44 -3.01
CA TYR A 87 -2.41 -1.97 -4.17
C TYR A 87 -3.40 -0.95 -4.74
N ALA A 88 -4.22 -0.34 -3.88
CA ALA A 88 -5.23 0.63 -4.29
C ALA A 88 -4.62 1.84 -5.03
N ILE A 89 -3.51 2.39 -4.54
CA ILE A 89 -2.80 3.51 -5.17
C ILE A 89 -2.29 3.09 -6.56
N LYS A 90 -1.69 1.90 -6.69
CA LYS A 90 -1.19 1.38 -7.97
C LYS A 90 -2.32 1.18 -8.99
N VAL A 91 -3.47 0.69 -8.54
CA VAL A 91 -4.66 0.55 -9.41
C VAL A 91 -5.15 1.90 -9.90
N LEU A 92 -5.28 2.89 -9.01
CA LEU A 92 -5.70 4.25 -9.40
C LEU A 92 -4.69 4.94 -10.31
N ALA A 93 -3.38 4.72 -10.11
CA ALA A 93 -2.32 5.23 -10.96
C ALA A 93 -2.40 4.73 -12.41
N GLY A 94 -3.01 3.57 -12.63
CA GLY A 94 -3.28 2.99 -13.96
C GLY A 94 -4.58 3.48 -14.61
N GLN A 95 -5.40 4.30 -13.93
CA GLN A 95 -6.68 4.76 -14.45
C GLN A 95 -6.59 6.14 -15.10
N SER A 96 -7.44 6.36 -16.11
CA SER A 96 -7.69 7.71 -16.64
C SER A 96 -8.69 8.42 -15.72
N LEU A 97 -8.29 9.55 -15.14
CA LEU A 97 -9.09 10.34 -14.21
C LEU A 97 -9.60 11.62 -14.87
N THR A 98 -10.79 12.08 -14.43
CA THR A 98 -11.22 13.46 -14.74
C THR A 98 -10.34 14.46 -13.97
N PRO A 99 -10.23 15.74 -14.40
CA PRO A 99 -9.38 16.72 -13.70
C PRO A 99 -9.67 16.85 -12.21
N ASN A 100 -10.94 16.94 -11.82
CA ASN A 100 -11.37 17.03 -10.43
C ASN A 100 -11.07 15.75 -9.64
N ALA A 101 -11.25 14.58 -10.25
CA ALA A 101 -10.92 13.29 -9.66
C ALA A 101 -9.43 13.15 -9.42
N LYS A 102 -8.60 13.59 -10.38
CA LYS A 102 -7.15 13.61 -10.29
C LYS A 102 -6.68 14.49 -9.13
N GLU A 103 -7.17 15.72 -9.05
CA GLU A 103 -6.82 16.63 -7.97
C GLU A 103 -7.19 16.06 -6.58
N TYR A 104 -8.40 15.52 -6.46
CA TYR A 104 -8.84 14.85 -5.24
C TYR A 104 -7.96 13.65 -4.88
N CYS A 105 -7.66 12.80 -5.86
CA CYS A 105 -6.82 11.62 -5.69
C CYS A 105 -5.43 12.00 -5.14
N ILE A 106 -4.77 12.99 -5.77
CA ILE A 106 -3.46 13.49 -5.34
C ILE A 106 -3.53 14.00 -3.90
N LYS A 107 -4.48 14.88 -3.58
CA LYS A 107 -4.64 15.47 -2.23
C LYS A 107 -4.87 14.39 -1.18
N THR A 108 -5.72 13.40 -1.49
CA THR A 108 -6.04 12.31 -0.57
C THR A 108 -4.84 11.40 -0.36
N ILE A 109 -4.11 11.01 -1.42
CA ILE A 109 -2.89 10.20 -1.29
C ILE A 109 -1.83 10.94 -0.48
N PHE A 110 -1.64 12.25 -0.71
CA PHE A 110 -0.70 13.06 0.07
C PHE A 110 -1.07 13.07 1.56
N HIS A 111 -2.35 13.21 1.87
CA HIS A 111 -2.82 13.13 3.25
C HIS A 111 -2.59 11.74 3.85
N LEU A 112 -2.88 10.68 3.11
CA LEU A 112 -2.62 9.31 3.55
C LEU A 112 -1.14 9.05 3.81
N CYS A 113 -0.21 9.63 3.03
CA CYS A 113 1.22 9.50 3.27
C CYS A 113 1.69 10.14 4.58
N LEU A 114 1.00 11.17 5.06
CA LEU A 114 1.30 11.77 6.38
C LEU A 114 0.83 10.87 7.53
N ILE A 115 -0.24 10.10 7.32
CA ILE A 115 -0.80 9.17 8.31
C ILE A 115 -0.07 7.82 8.25
N TYR A 116 0.22 7.37 7.03
CA TYR A 116 0.82 6.07 6.71
C TYR A 116 2.14 6.24 5.93
N PRO A 117 3.27 6.50 6.61
CA PRO A 117 4.55 6.79 5.95
C PRO A 117 5.03 5.71 4.97
N TYR A 118 4.64 4.45 5.16
CA TYR A 118 4.98 3.35 4.24
C TYR A 118 4.46 3.55 2.80
N LEU A 119 3.57 4.53 2.56
CA LEU A 119 3.10 4.88 1.22
C LEU A 119 4.05 5.84 0.49
N VAL A 120 4.93 6.54 1.20
CA VAL A 120 5.82 7.57 0.63
C VAL A 120 6.69 7.04 -0.50
N PRO A 121 7.27 5.81 -0.42
CA PRO A 121 8.06 5.23 -1.51
C PRO A 121 7.31 5.07 -2.85
N LEU A 122 5.97 5.00 -2.81
CA LEU A 122 5.16 4.85 -4.02
C LEU A 122 4.95 6.16 -4.79
N LEU A 123 5.15 7.30 -4.14
CA LEU A 123 4.72 8.60 -4.66
C LEU A 123 5.37 8.94 -5.99
N GLU A 124 6.66 8.73 -6.13
CA GLU A 124 7.39 9.13 -7.34
C GLU A 124 6.82 8.46 -8.59
N GLN A 125 6.87 7.14 -8.65
CA GLN A 125 6.49 6.38 -9.84
C GLN A 125 4.98 6.28 -10.07
N ASN A 126 4.19 6.21 -8.99
CA ASN A 126 2.76 5.94 -9.11
C ASN A 126 1.89 7.19 -8.97
N VAL A 127 2.43 8.31 -8.48
CA VAL A 127 1.64 9.52 -8.29
C VAL A 127 2.25 10.70 -9.05
N PHE A 128 3.50 11.05 -8.80
CA PHE A 128 4.11 12.23 -9.43
C PHE A 128 4.18 12.08 -10.94
N GLU A 129 4.74 10.97 -11.41
CA GLU A 129 4.89 10.70 -12.85
C GLU A 129 3.54 10.45 -13.53
N LYS A 130 2.69 9.58 -12.93
CA LYS A 130 1.42 9.18 -13.56
C LYS A 130 0.40 10.30 -13.62
N PHE A 131 0.38 11.15 -12.60
CA PHE A 131 -0.57 12.27 -12.56
C PHE A 131 0.05 13.60 -12.96
N ASN A 132 1.32 13.64 -13.40
CA ASN A 132 2.02 14.89 -13.74
C ASN A 132 1.86 15.95 -12.63
N VAL A 133 2.25 15.60 -11.41
CA VAL A 133 2.13 16.48 -10.24
C VAL A 133 3.09 17.66 -10.41
N SER A 134 2.64 18.86 -10.11
CA SER A 134 3.48 20.07 -10.23
C SER A 134 4.56 20.11 -9.15
N ASN A 135 5.71 20.73 -9.49
CA ASN A 135 6.81 20.91 -8.55
C ASN A 135 6.39 21.70 -7.30
N ILE A 136 5.41 22.60 -7.44
CA ILE A 136 4.85 23.34 -6.29
C ILE A 136 4.18 22.39 -5.31
N GLN A 137 3.35 21.49 -5.81
CA GLN A 137 2.65 20.49 -4.96
C GLN A 137 3.64 19.50 -4.31
N ILE A 138 4.68 19.09 -5.07
CA ILE A 138 5.74 18.20 -4.53
C ILE A 138 6.49 18.93 -3.41
N LYS A 139 6.84 20.20 -3.59
CA LYS A 139 7.53 21.00 -2.58
C LYS A 139 6.68 21.18 -1.32
N GLU A 140 5.39 21.48 -1.46
CA GLU A 140 4.47 21.58 -0.33
C GLU A 140 4.37 20.27 0.45
N LEU A 141 4.26 19.14 -0.27
CA LEU A 141 4.26 17.82 0.36
C LEU A 141 5.58 17.54 1.09
N SER A 142 6.73 17.85 0.47
CA SER A 142 8.06 17.68 1.07
C SER A 142 8.18 18.43 2.39
N GLN A 143 7.73 19.68 2.44
CA GLN A 143 7.73 20.47 3.67
C GLN A 143 6.86 19.84 4.78
N ARG A 144 5.68 19.33 4.41
CA ARG A 144 4.77 18.67 5.36
C ARG A 144 5.32 17.33 5.83
N LEU A 145 5.90 16.53 4.94
CA LEU A 145 6.56 15.26 5.28
C LEU A 145 7.76 15.48 6.19
N PHE A 146 8.58 16.51 5.91
CA PHE A 146 9.71 16.86 6.75
C PHE A 146 9.27 17.21 8.17
N LYS A 147 8.28 18.11 8.29
CA LYS A 147 7.73 18.50 9.60
C LYS A 147 7.15 17.31 10.35
N SER A 148 6.29 16.53 9.71
CA SER A 148 5.68 15.34 10.30
C SER A 148 6.73 14.31 10.72
N GLY A 149 7.73 14.06 9.86
CA GLY A 149 8.84 13.15 10.14
C GLY A 149 9.71 13.63 11.31
N TYR A 150 9.98 14.94 11.39
CA TYR A 150 10.73 15.54 12.49
C TYR A 150 10.00 15.40 13.82
N ASP A 151 8.70 15.74 13.85
CA ASP A 151 7.86 15.67 15.05
C ASP A 151 7.70 14.23 15.56
N SER A 152 7.57 13.26 14.64
CA SER A 152 7.40 11.82 14.95
C SER A 152 8.71 11.02 15.04
N LYS A 153 9.87 11.65 14.82
CA LYS A 153 11.20 11.01 14.71
C LYS A 153 11.27 9.92 13.65
N ASN A 154 10.50 10.08 12.57
CA ASN A 154 10.51 9.18 11.43
C ASN A 154 11.56 9.63 10.41
N TYR A 155 12.78 9.10 10.53
CA TYR A 155 13.90 9.48 9.67
C TYR A 155 13.72 9.11 8.21
N GLU A 156 12.99 8.03 7.91
CA GLU A 156 12.67 7.63 6.54
C GLU A 156 11.82 8.71 5.83
N SER A 157 10.79 9.23 6.50
CA SER A 157 9.98 10.34 5.98
C SER A 157 10.81 11.61 5.75
N ILE A 158 11.77 11.91 6.63
CA ILE A 158 12.69 13.04 6.47
C ILE A 158 13.58 12.84 5.24
N CYS A 159 14.16 11.65 5.05
CA CYS A 159 14.97 11.33 3.87
C CYS A 159 14.19 11.50 2.57
N TYR A 160 12.97 10.99 2.50
CA TYR A 160 12.11 11.17 1.32
C TYR A 160 11.72 12.63 1.11
N ALA A 161 11.43 13.37 2.17
CA ALA A 161 11.14 14.80 2.06
C ALA A 161 12.30 15.59 1.45
N LEU A 162 13.53 15.34 1.91
CA LEU A 162 14.73 15.95 1.35
C LEU A 162 14.96 15.53 -0.11
N TYR A 163 14.79 14.24 -0.41
CA TYR A 163 14.90 13.73 -1.77
C TYR A 163 13.94 14.41 -2.74
N PHE A 164 12.66 14.57 -2.35
CA PHE A 164 11.66 15.24 -3.18
C PHE A 164 11.88 16.75 -3.29
N ALA A 165 12.52 17.37 -2.32
CA ALA A 165 12.78 18.81 -2.34
C ALA A 165 13.88 19.23 -3.32
N VAL A 166 14.78 18.32 -3.71
CA VAL A 166 15.89 18.60 -4.64
C VAL A 166 15.58 18.22 -6.10
N LYS A 167 14.41 17.66 -6.35
CA LYS A 167 13.87 17.35 -7.68
C LYS A 167 13.06 18.50 -8.24
#